data_1556d3f7a8cfa0d9300ea6b0436ab2b1
#
_entry.id   1556d3f7a8cfa0d9300ea6b0436ab2b1
#
_cell.length_a   1.000
_cell.length_b   1.000
_cell.length_c   1.000
_cell.angle_alpha   90.00
_cell.angle_beta   90.00
_cell.angle_gamma   90.00
#
_symmetry.space_group_name_H-M   'P 1'
#
loop_
_entity.id
_entity.type
_entity.pdbx_description
1 polymer ?
#
loop_
_entity_poly.entity_id
_entity_poly.type
_entity_poly.pdbx_seq_one_letter_code
_entity_poly.pdbx_strand_id
1 'polypeptide(L)'
;MTRFPPAPVGATVSRLHRLYREQGQSPWLDNLTRPYLRDGTLAEFVAAGIRGVTANPTIFARAIAGSDAYDAQFAALIAQGRAVEDAYWELAAADVVDAAAVLRPVYDTSGGTDGFVSIEVAPELARDTDATIAAAGRLHERIARPNVFVKIPATAEGIPAIADMIGKGVSINITLIFSLARYEQVIEAYLQGLEARAARGADLAAVRSVASFFVSRVDTEVDKRLEHSGDPEAPALRGRAAIAQARLAYRIFQDRFTGTRWETLAARGARVQRPLWASTSTKNPDYPDTRYVDSLIGPDTVNTLPEATITAFEDHGTLTRSIDTVPAGAAAVLDELAAAGIDMDDVGRTLEDQGVAAFHQSFADLLTELRAKAHQLAQR
;
A
#
# COMPACT_ATOMS: atom_id res chain seq x y z
N MET A 1 -20.22 11.32 8.22
CA MET A 1 -19.06 11.40 9.16
C MET A 1 -19.36 10.47 10.33
N THR A 2 -18.86 9.26 10.27
CA THR A 2 -18.94 8.31 11.40
C THR A 2 -17.77 8.63 12.33
N ARG A 3 -18.02 9.38 13.39
CA ARG A 3 -17.06 9.55 14.49
C ARG A 3 -16.90 8.20 15.18
N PHE A 4 -15.68 7.73 15.38
CA PHE A 4 -15.42 6.68 16.35
C PHE A 4 -16.01 7.13 17.70
N PRO A 5 -16.80 6.30 18.38
CA PRO A 5 -17.23 6.62 19.72
C PRO A 5 -15.98 6.77 20.62
N PRO A 6 -15.91 7.79 21.49
CA PRO A 6 -14.79 7.91 22.42
C PRO A 6 -14.70 6.64 23.26
N ALA A 7 -13.48 6.10 23.42
CA ALA A 7 -13.26 4.89 24.19
C ALA A 7 -13.78 5.10 25.63
N PRO A 8 -14.67 4.23 26.13
CA PRO A 8 -15.13 4.30 27.51
C PRO A 8 -13.95 4.10 28.48
N VAL A 9 -13.94 4.82 29.58
CA VAL A 9 -12.98 4.64 30.68
C VAL A 9 -13.13 3.21 31.22
N GLY A 10 -12.14 2.36 30.96
CA GLY A 10 -12.19 0.90 31.16
C GLY A 10 -12.19 0.09 29.87
N ALA A 11 -11.87 0.70 28.72
CA ALA A 11 -11.98 0.13 27.38
C ALA A 11 -11.15 -1.15 27.24
N THR A 12 -11.80 -2.19 26.78
CA THR A 12 -11.14 -3.35 26.14
C THR A 12 -10.19 -2.85 25.05
N VAL A 13 -8.95 -3.31 25.07
CA VAL A 13 -7.94 -2.98 24.03
C VAL A 13 -8.54 -3.30 22.66
N SER A 14 -8.52 -2.33 21.72
CA SER A 14 -9.12 -2.48 20.38
C SER A 14 -8.57 -3.70 19.64
N ARG A 15 -9.34 -4.26 18.69
CA ARG A 15 -8.86 -5.36 17.85
C ARG A 15 -7.64 -4.97 17.03
N LEU A 16 -7.52 -3.73 16.59
CA LEU A 16 -6.31 -3.25 15.87
C LEU A 16 -5.07 -3.31 16.75
N HIS A 17 -5.14 -2.92 18.02
CA HIS A 17 -4.01 -3.05 18.95
C HIS A 17 -3.66 -4.53 19.19
N ARG A 18 -4.66 -5.39 19.34
CA ARG A 18 -4.48 -6.83 19.54
C ARG A 18 -3.93 -7.50 18.29
N LEU A 19 -4.37 -7.08 17.08
CA LEU A 19 -3.84 -7.55 15.81
C LEU A 19 -2.32 -7.36 15.75
N TYR A 20 -1.83 -6.20 16.14
CA TYR A 20 -0.40 -5.96 16.18
C TYR A 20 0.29 -6.72 17.31
N ARG A 21 -0.21 -6.61 18.55
CA ARG A 21 0.48 -7.15 19.74
C ARG A 21 0.45 -8.67 19.80
N GLU A 22 -0.65 -9.30 19.42
CA GLU A 22 -0.86 -10.74 19.55
C GLU A 22 -0.48 -11.49 18.26
N GLN A 23 -0.64 -10.87 17.09
CA GLN A 23 -0.47 -11.53 15.80
C GLN A 23 0.70 -10.98 14.97
N GLY A 24 1.29 -9.85 15.36
CA GLY A 24 2.43 -9.25 14.66
C GLY A 24 2.09 -8.63 13.30
N GLN A 25 0.79 -8.43 12.98
CA GLN A 25 0.37 -7.72 11.78
C GLN A 25 0.11 -6.25 12.08
N SER A 26 0.67 -5.35 11.28
CA SER A 26 0.49 -3.90 11.41
C SER A 26 -0.74 -3.44 10.65
N PRO A 27 -1.81 -2.93 11.31
CA PRO A 27 -2.92 -2.30 10.62
C PRO A 27 -2.56 -0.87 10.20
N TRP A 28 -2.73 -0.57 8.91
CA TRP A 28 -2.54 0.76 8.34
C TRP A 28 -3.88 1.29 7.79
N LEU A 29 -4.02 2.62 7.72
CA LEU A 29 -5.17 3.27 7.11
C LEU A 29 -4.92 3.50 5.61
N ASP A 30 -5.86 3.08 4.76
CA ASP A 30 -5.83 3.36 3.32
C ASP A 30 -6.66 4.61 2.99
N ASN A 31 -6.27 5.72 3.58
CA ASN A 31 -6.82 7.05 3.31
C ASN A 31 -5.92 8.14 3.89
N LEU A 32 -5.86 9.30 3.21
CA LEU A 32 -5.23 10.51 3.71
C LEU A 32 -5.96 11.73 3.16
N THR A 33 -6.47 12.56 4.06
CA THR A 33 -7.14 13.82 3.70
C THR A 33 -6.73 14.93 4.66
N ARG A 34 -6.67 16.17 4.17
CA ARG A 34 -6.35 17.33 5.00
C ARG A 34 -7.34 17.56 6.15
N PRO A 35 -8.64 17.34 6.01
CA PRO A 35 -9.56 17.36 7.13
C PRO A 35 -9.10 16.47 8.30
N TYR A 36 -8.65 15.23 8.05
CA TYR A 36 -8.18 14.30 9.09
C TYR A 36 -6.97 14.82 9.87
N LEU A 37 -6.14 15.61 9.21
CA LEU A 37 -4.96 16.23 9.83
C LEU A 37 -5.35 17.42 10.70
N ARG A 38 -6.37 18.19 10.28
CA ARG A 38 -6.78 19.42 10.95
C ARG A 38 -7.73 19.20 12.12
N ASP A 39 -8.64 18.23 12.01
CA ASP A 39 -9.66 17.96 13.04
C ASP A 39 -9.23 16.90 14.06
N GLY A 40 -8.03 16.28 13.87
CA GLY A 40 -7.49 15.27 14.77
C GLY A 40 -7.92 13.84 14.45
N THR A 41 -8.73 13.60 13.44
CA THR A 41 -9.22 12.26 13.06
C THR A 41 -8.08 11.27 12.83
N LEU A 42 -6.97 11.69 12.18
CA LEU A 42 -5.82 10.80 12.01
C LEU A 42 -5.19 10.41 13.36
N ALA A 43 -5.11 11.35 14.31
CA ALA A 43 -4.59 11.04 15.65
C ALA A 43 -5.53 10.08 16.41
N GLU A 44 -6.85 10.18 16.21
CA GLU A 44 -7.81 9.22 16.76
C GLU A 44 -7.62 7.81 16.18
N PHE A 45 -7.39 7.68 14.87
CA PHE A 45 -7.04 6.39 14.25
C PHE A 45 -5.74 5.81 14.82
N VAL A 46 -4.71 6.61 15.01
CA VAL A 46 -3.45 6.19 15.63
C VAL A 46 -3.68 5.74 17.08
N ALA A 47 -4.45 6.48 17.85
CA ALA A 47 -4.83 6.10 19.21
C ALA A 47 -5.65 4.82 19.26
N ALA A 48 -6.47 4.52 18.22
CA ALA A 48 -7.22 3.28 18.08
C ALA A 48 -6.35 2.08 17.64
N GLY A 49 -5.09 2.29 17.25
CA GLY A 49 -4.15 1.23 16.91
C GLY A 49 -3.65 1.23 15.46
N ILE A 50 -4.05 2.18 14.62
CA ILE A 50 -3.46 2.37 13.29
C ILE A 50 -1.98 2.75 13.41
N ARG A 51 -1.15 2.12 12.58
CA ARG A 51 0.30 2.19 12.68
C ARG A 51 1.00 2.73 11.44
N GLY A 52 0.25 3.12 10.43
CA GLY A 52 0.77 3.72 9.19
C GLY A 52 -0.38 4.16 8.29
N VAL A 53 -0.04 4.84 7.21
CA VAL A 53 -1.00 5.39 6.24
C VAL A 53 -0.51 5.13 4.83
N THR A 54 -1.41 4.66 3.96
CA THR A 54 -1.19 4.63 2.51
C THR A 54 -2.07 5.66 1.82
N ALA A 55 -1.49 6.34 0.83
CA ALA A 55 -2.21 7.18 -0.10
C ALA A 55 -1.82 6.82 -1.54
N ASN A 56 -2.64 7.23 -2.48
CA ASN A 56 -2.43 7.04 -3.92
C ASN A 56 -3.09 8.20 -4.68
N PRO A 57 -2.85 8.35 -6.00
CA PRO A 57 -3.43 9.45 -6.77
C PRO A 57 -4.94 9.56 -6.66
N THR A 58 -5.67 8.45 -6.63
CA THR A 58 -7.14 8.44 -6.51
C THR A 58 -7.61 8.96 -5.14
N ILE A 59 -6.88 8.63 -4.06
CA ILE A 59 -7.19 9.14 -2.70
C ILE A 59 -7.00 10.64 -2.68
N PHE A 60 -5.86 11.15 -3.16
CA PHE A 60 -5.62 12.60 -3.22
C PHE A 60 -6.59 13.32 -4.14
N ALA A 61 -6.96 12.73 -5.28
CA ALA A 61 -7.96 13.29 -6.17
C ALA A 61 -9.27 13.56 -5.43
N ARG A 62 -9.80 12.55 -4.75
CA ARG A 62 -11.04 12.66 -3.98
C ARG A 62 -10.93 13.64 -2.81
N ALA A 63 -9.79 13.64 -2.11
CA ALA A 63 -9.56 14.52 -0.97
C ALA A 63 -9.54 15.99 -1.39
N ILE A 64 -8.84 16.33 -2.47
CA ILE A 64 -8.68 17.71 -2.94
C ILE A 64 -9.95 18.23 -3.62
N ALA A 65 -10.60 17.41 -4.44
CA ALA A 65 -11.85 17.77 -5.10
C ALA A 65 -13.02 17.90 -4.10
N GLY A 66 -13.07 17.00 -3.12
CA GLY A 66 -14.17 16.90 -2.16
C GLY A 66 -14.11 17.86 -0.97
N SER A 67 -13.10 18.77 -0.90
CA SER A 67 -12.91 19.64 0.27
C SER A 67 -12.38 21.03 -0.11
N ASP A 68 -12.88 22.04 0.59
CA ASP A 68 -12.37 23.42 0.56
C ASP A 68 -11.10 23.62 1.41
N ALA A 69 -10.71 22.61 2.18
CA ALA A 69 -9.53 22.67 3.04
C ALA A 69 -8.21 22.93 2.29
N TYR A 70 -8.21 22.69 1.00
CA TYR A 70 -7.05 22.89 0.11
C TYR A 70 -7.07 24.26 -0.59
N ASP A 71 -8.21 24.97 -0.64
CA ASP A 71 -8.43 26.13 -1.51
C ASP A 71 -7.48 27.28 -1.23
N ALA A 72 -7.27 27.62 0.03
CA ALA A 72 -6.41 28.75 0.38
C ALA A 72 -4.95 28.54 -0.04
N GLN A 73 -4.39 27.35 0.20
CA GLN A 73 -3.03 27.04 -0.23
C GLN A 73 -2.94 26.94 -1.75
N PHE A 74 -3.91 26.29 -2.39
CA PHE A 74 -3.94 26.15 -3.84
C PHE A 74 -4.01 27.53 -4.53
N ALA A 75 -4.91 28.41 -4.08
CA ALA A 75 -5.02 29.79 -4.59
C ALA A 75 -3.70 30.56 -4.44
N ALA A 76 -3.03 30.45 -3.28
CA ALA A 76 -1.75 31.10 -3.06
C ALA A 76 -0.65 30.60 -4.02
N LEU A 77 -0.61 29.30 -4.30
CA LEU A 77 0.35 28.71 -5.23
C LEU A 77 0.09 29.17 -6.68
N ILE A 78 -1.17 29.20 -7.10
CA ILE A 78 -1.56 29.67 -8.43
C ILE A 78 -1.25 31.17 -8.59
N ALA A 79 -1.51 31.99 -7.56
CA ALA A 79 -1.16 33.42 -7.58
C ALA A 79 0.37 33.68 -7.67
N GLN A 80 1.19 32.73 -7.20
CA GLN A 80 2.65 32.75 -7.37
C GLN A 80 3.10 32.30 -8.76
N GLY A 81 2.19 31.98 -9.68
CA GLY A 81 2.51 31.51 -11.03
C GLY A 81 2.94 30.04 -11.12
N ARG A 82 2.66 29.22 -10.08
CA ARG A 82 2.95 27.77 -10.13
C ARG A 82 2.03 27.09 -11.14
N ALA A 83 2.57 26.13 -11.88
CA ALA A 83 1.75 25.23 -12.68
C ALA A 83 0.79 24.43 -11.78
N VAL A 84 -0.37 24.06 -12.30
CA VAL A 84 -1.40 23.32 -11.53
C VAL A 84 -0.85 22.00 -10.98
N GLU A 85 -0.06 21.28 -11.76
CA GLU A 85 0.56 20.03 -11.33
C GLU A 85 1.60 20.26 -10.22
N ASP A 86 2.44 21.29 -10.31
CA ASP A 86 3.37 21.65 -9.24
C ASP A 86 2.63 22.02 -7.96
N ALA A 87 1.51 22.75 -8.09
CA ALA A 87 0.66 23.07 -6.95
C ALA A 87 0.06 21.83 -6.30
N TYR A 88 -0.38 20.84 -7.09
CA TYR A 88 -0.83 19.55 -6.57
C TYR A 88 0.25 18.86 -5.73
N TRP A 89 1.48 18.79 -6.25
CA TRP A 89 2.59 18.15 -5.52
C TRP A 89 2.94 18.88 -4.21
N GLU A 90 2.78 20.21 -4.17
CA GLU A 90 2.94 20.97 -2.92
C GLU A 90 1.84 20.66 -1.90
N LEU A 91 0.58 20.50 -2.37
CA LEU A 91 -0.54 20.12 -1.49
C LEU A 91 -0.36 18.71 -0.92
N ALA A 92 -0.02 17.74 -1.77
CA ALA A 92 0.18 16.35 -1.38
C ALA A 92 1.38 16.19 -0.44
N ALA A 93 2.50 16.84 -0.74
CA ALA A 93 3.70 16.80 0.11
C ALA A 93 3.43 17.41 1.49
N ALA A 94 2.69 18.52 1.57
CA ALA A 94 2.31 19.13 2.84
C ALA A 94 1.49 18.15 3.71
N ASP A 95 0.47 17.51 3.14
CA ASP A 95 -0.35 16.53 3.86
C ASP A 95 0.48 15.32 4.33
N VAL A 96 1.41 14.85 3.51
CA VAL A 96 2.32 13.75 3.88
C VAL A 96 3.26 14.15 5.02
N VAL A 97 3.80 15.37 5.00
CA VAL A 97 4.64 15.91 6.09
C VAL A 97 3.85 15.97 7.41
N ASP A 98 2.62 16.48 7.36
CA ASP A 98 1.77 16.59 8.55
C ASP A 98 1.35 15.20 9.07
N ALA A 99 0.97 14.27 8.18
CA ALA A 99 0.66 12.89 8.56
C ALA A 99 1.89 12.17 9.16
N ALA A 100 3.08 12.39 8.58
CA ALA A 100 4.31 11.83 9.12
C ALA A 100 4.63 12.36 10.53
N ALA A 101 4.29 13.61 10.83
CA ALA A 101 4.41 14.18 12.17
C ALA A 101 3.44 13.52 13.16
N VAL A 102 2.18 13.26 12.78
CA VAL A 102 1.20 12.54 13.62
C VAL A 102 1.66 11.10 13.90
N LEU A 103 2.27 10.43 12.93
CA LEU A 103 2.74 9.05 13.04
C LEU A 103 4.15 8.93 13.64
N ARG A 104 4.85 10.04 13.85
CA ARG A 104 6.23 10.05 14.37
C ARG A 104 6.40 9.30 15.71
N PRO A 105 5.51 9.42 16.70
CA PRO A 105 5.62 8.63 17.93
C PRO A 105 5.56 7.12 17.72
N VAL A 106 4.73 6.66 16.73
CA VAL A 106 4.68 5.24 16.37
C VAL A 106 5.99 4.79 15.73
N TYR A 107 6.57 5.61 14.86
CA TYR A 107 7.85 5.34 14.23
C TYR A 107 8.97 5.21 15.26
N ASP A 108 9.09 6.17 16.16
CA ASP A 108 10.15 6.20 17.17
C ASP A 108 10.02 5.02 18.14
N THR A 109 8.82 4.74 18.65
CA THR A 109 8.58 3.63 19.60
C THR A 109 8.68 2.25 19.00
N SER A 110 8.47 2.13 17.66
CA SER A 110 8.63 0.86 16.93
C SER A 110 10.07 0.62 16.43
N GLY A 111 11.02 1.52 16.73
CA GLY A 111 12.37 1.44 16.17
C GLY A 111 12.40 1.54 14.64
N GLY A 112 11.49 2.34 14.06
CA GLY A 112 11.38 2.53 12.62
C GLY A 112 10.80 1.31 11.87
N THR A 113 10.03 0.46 12.54
CA THR A 113 9.32 -0.65 11.88
C THR A 113 7.96 -0.22 11.36
N ASP A 114 7.28 0.70 12.04
CA ASP A 114 6.00 1.28 11.68
C ASP A 114 6.01 2.82 11.75
N GLY A 115 4.84 3.44 11.66
CA GLY A 115 4.70 4.90 11.70
C GLY A 115 4.95 5.56 10.36
N PHE A 116 4.80 4.84 9.25
CA PHE A 116 5.07 5.34 7.91
C PHE A 116 3.85 5.93 7.23
N VAL A 117 4.12 6.90 6.37
CA VAL A 117 3.18 7.46 5.38
C VAL A 117 3.73 7.20 3.99
N SER A 118 2.88 6.81 3.04
CA SER A 118 3.29 6.58 1.65
C SER A 118 2.77 7.68 0.72
N ILE A 119 3.64 8.16 -0.20
CA ILE A 119 3.30 9.01 -1.33
C ILE A 119 3.77 8.35 -2.63
N GLU A 120 2.91 8.29 -3.64
CA GLU A 120 3.20 7.61 -4.90
C GLU A 120 3.75 8.59 -5.94
N VAL A 121 4.73 8.15 -6.76
CA VAL A 121 5.17 8.89 -7.95
C VAL A 121 4.02 9.07 -8.94
N ALA A 122 4.15 10.02 -9.86
CA ALA A 122 3.13 10.27 -10.88
C ALA A 122 2.87 9.00 -11.72
N PRO A 123 1.60 8.63 -11.95
CA PRO A 123 1.24 7.39 -12.65
C PRO A 123 1.78 7.29 -14.09
N GLU A 124 1.97 8.44 -14.75
CA GLU A 124 2.54 8.54 -16.09
C GLU A 124 3.96 7.97 -16.18
N LEU A 125 4.67 7.92 -15.04
CA LEU A 125 6.04 7.45 -14.96
C LEU A 125 6.16 5.94 -14.80
N ALA A 126 5.05 5.24 -14.62
CA ALA A 126 5.03 3.81 -14.29
C ALA A 126 5.78 2.92 -15.30
N ARG A 127 5.99 3.38 -16.55
CA ARG A 127 6.70 2.68 -17.60
C ARG A 127 7.97 3.38 -18.07
N ASP A 128 8.53 4.25 -17.21
CA ASP A 128 9.79 4.97 -17.46
C ASP A 128 10.67 4.89 -16.21
N THR A 129 11.71 4.08 -16.29
CA THR A 129 12.65 3.84 -15.19
C THR A 129 13.36 5.11 -14.73
N ASP A 130 13.94 5.86 -15.67
CA ASP A 130 14.76 7.03 -15.34
C ASP A 130 13.91 8.18 -14.79
N ALA A 131 12.76 8.41 -15.39
CA ALA A 131 11.80 9.41 -14.91
C ALA A 131 11.24 9.04 -13.52
N THR A 132 10.98 7.75 -13.26
CA THR A 132 10.57 7.24 -11.93
C THR A 132 11.66 7.47 -10.88
N ILE A 133 12.92 7.15 -11.18
CA ILE A 133 14.07 7.39 -10.29
C ILE A 133 14.18 8.89 -9.95
N ALA A 134 14.12 9.75 -10.98
CA ALA A 134 14.21 11.19 -10.79
C ALA A 134 13.07 11.75 -9.95
N ALA A 135 11.82 11.30 -10.19
CA ALA A 135 10.64 11.74 -9.44
C ALA A 135 10.68 11.25 -7.99
N ALA A 136 11.04 9.98 -7.77
CA ALA A 136 11.18 9.42 -6.43
C ALA A 136 12.25 10.14 -5.60
N GLY A 137 13.38 10.48 -6.22
CA GLY A 137 14.43 11.30 -5.59
C GLY A 137 13.92 12.68 -5.17
N ARG A 138 13.24 13.39 -6.09
CA ARG A 138 12.64 14.71 -5.79
C ARG A 138 11.61 14.65 -4.65
N LEU A 139 10.74 13.63 -4.62
CA LEU A 139 9.77 13.46 -3.54
C LEU A 139 10.45 13.21 -2.21
N HIS A 140 11.45 12.34 -2.18
CA HIS A 140 12.22 12.04 -0.99
C HIS A 140 12.92 13.29 -0.41
N GLU A 141 13.59 14.06 -1.26
CA GLU A 141 14.28 15.29 -0.88
C GLU A 141 13.30 16.38 -0.41
N ARG A 142 12.17 16.55 -1.13
CA ARG A 142 11.15 17.56 -0.78
C ARG A 142 10.52 17.29 0.58
N ILE A 143 10.17 16.04 0.87
CA ILE A 143 9.47 15.68 2.11
C ILE A 143 10.45 15.61 3.28
N ALA A 144 11.64 15.06 3.08
CA ALA A 144 12.72 14.96 4.05
C ALA A 144 12.26 14.48 5.45
N ARG A 145 11.50 13.41 5.49
CA ARG A 145 11.04 12.75 6.72
C ARG A 145 11.49 11.27 6.74
N PRO A 146 12.01 10.76 7.86
CA PRO A 146 12.53 9.39 7.94
C PRO A 146 11.42 8.33 7.88
N ASN A 147 10.19 8.71 8.19
CA ASN A 147 9.03 7.83 8.22
C ASN A 147 8.09 8.03 7.01
N VAL A 148 8.69 8.25 5.84
CA VAL A 148 7.94 8.34 4.57
C VAL A 148 8.47 7.30 3.60
N PHE A 149 7.55 6.58 2.97
CA PHE A 149 7.81 5.75 1.81
C PHE A 149 7.50 6.52 0.53
N VAL A 150 8.42 6.50 -0.42
CA VAL A 150 8.04 6.79 -1.79
C VAL A 150 7.45 5.52 -2.40
N LYS A 151 6.29 5.63 -3.04
CA LYS A 151 5.58 4.50 -3.61
C LYS A 151 5.87 4.40 -5.11
N ILE A 152 6.29 3.21 -5.56
CA ILE A 152 6.69 2.93 -6.95
C ILE A 152 5.92 1.70 -7.45
N PRO A 153 5.27 1.74 -8.62
CA PRO A 153 4.63 0.59 -9.23
C PRO A 153 5.62 -0.52 -9.58
N ALA A 154 5.21 -1.78 -9.37
CA ALA A 154 6.00 -2.97 -9.70
C ALA A 154 5.92 -3.34 -11.19
N THR A 155 5.92 -2.38 -12.10
CA THR A 155 6.02 -2.63 -13.54
C THR A 155 7.40 -3.17 -13.90
N ALA A 156 7.58 -3.69 -15.11
CA ALA A 156 8.89 -4.14 -15.58
C ALA A 156 9.93 -3.00 -15.49
N GLU A 157 9.54 -1.78 -15.82
CA GLU A 157 10.36 -0.58 -15.75
C GLU A 157 10.52 -0.07 -14.31
N GLY A 158 9.56 -0.33 -13.43
CA GLY A 158 9.63 0.03 -12.01
C GLY A 158 10.64 -0.82 -11.23
N ILE A 159 10.86 -2.08 -11.60
CA ILE A 159 11.78 -3.00 -10.89
C ILE A 159 13.21 -2.43 -10.80
N PRO A 160 13.87 -1.98 -11.88
CA PRO A 160 15.21 -1.38 -11.77
C PRO A 160 15.20 -0.05 -11.01
N ALA A 161 14.12 0.75 -11.10
CA ALA A 161 13.99 1.98 -10.32
C ALA A 161 13.93 1.70 -8.81
N ILE A 162 13.23 0.64 -8.39
CA ILE A 162 13.16 0.21 -6.99
C ILE A 162 14.56 -0.15 -6.48
N ALA A 163 15.32 -0.98 -7.22
CA ALA A 163 16.66 -1.39 -6.82
C ALA A 163 17.61 -0.17 -6.67
N ASP A 164 17.56 0.76 -7.61
CA ASP A 164 18.38 1.98 -7.58
C ASP A 164 18.05 2.86 -6.37
N MET A 165 16.76 3.10 -6.12
CA MET A 165 16.31 3.96 -5.01
C MET A 165 16.61 3.35 -3.63
N ILE A 166 16.42 2.04 -3.46
CA ILE A 166 16.86 1.32 -2.25
C ILE A 166 18.37 1.46 -2.09
N GLY A 167 19.12 1.27 -3.17
CA GLY A 167 20.57 1.49 -3.19
C GLY A 167 20.99 2.89 -2.74
N LYS A 168 20.25 3.91 -3.11
CA LYS A 168 20.44 5.31 -2.69
C LYS A 168 20.02 5.56 -1.24
N GLY A 169 19.30 4.64 -0.62
CA GLY A 169 18.87 4.76 0.79
C GLY A 169 17.47 5.32 0.98
N VAL A 170 16.68 5.32 -0.07
CA VAL A 170 15.28 5.74 -0.01
C VAL A 170 14.41 4.55 0.40
N SER A 171 13.54 4.74 1.36
CA SER A 171 12.56 3.75 1.77
C SER A 171 11.41 3.69 0.75
N ILE A 172 11.08 2.49 0.27
CA ILE A 172 10.14 2.30 -0.84
C ILE A 172 8.95 1.40 -0.46
N ASN A 173 7.74 1.86 -0.79
CA ASN A 173 6.54 1.05 -0.84
C ASN A 173 6.33 0.61 -2.30
N ILE A 174 6.49 -0.67 -2.61
CA ILE A 174 6.29 -1.17 -3.96
C ILE A 174 4.81 -1.52 -4.13
N THR A 175 4.16 -1.00 -5.18
CA THR A 175 2.71 -1.17 -5.37
C THR A 175 2.36 -1.87 -6.69
N LEU A 176 1.08 -2.20 -6.86
CA LEU A 176 0.54 -2.90 -8.03
C LEU A 176 1.19 -4.27 -8.26
N ILE A 177 1.39 -5.03 -7.18
CA ILE A 177 1.85 -6.42 -7.26
C ILE A 177 0.62 -7.32 -7.30
N PHE A 178 0.47 -8.09 -8.40
CA PHE A 178 -0.69 -8.93 -8.66
C PHE A 178 -0.33 -10.40 -8.95
N SER A 179 0.97 -10.75 -9.01
CA SER A 179 1.42 -12.14 -9.26
C SER A 179 2.58 -12.53 -8.37
N LEU A 180 2.75 -13.83 -8.15
CA LEU A 180 3.88 -14.37 -7.39
C LEU A 180 5.20 -14.12 -8.10
N ALA A 181 5.25 -14.28 -9.42
CA ALA A 181 6.44 -14.02 -10.22
C ALA A 181 6.89 -12.56 -10.11
N ARG A 182 5.94 -11.60 -10.15
CA ARG A 182 6.26 -10.18 -9.95
C ARG A 182 6.72 -9.91 -8.53
N TYR A 183 6.14 -10.56 -7.54
CA TYR A 183 6.54 -10.41 -6.15
C TYR A 183 7.98 -10.90 -5.91
N GLU A 184 8.39 -12.01 -6.51
CA GLU A 184 9.78 -12.46 -6.45
C GLU A 184 10.77 -11.45 -7.05
N GLN A 185 10.41 -10.83 -8.19
CA GLN A 185 11.21 -9.76 -8.79
C GLN A 185 11.32 -8.54 -7.87
N VAL A 186 10.25 -8.19 -7.17
CA VAL A 186 10.23 -7.10 -6.19
C VAL A 186 11.16 -7.37 -5.01
N ILE A 187 11.13 -8.58 -4.45
CA ILE A 187 12.05 -8.99 -3.39
C ILE A 187 13.49 -8.95 -3.90
N GLU A 188 13.74 -9.47 -5.10
CA GLU A 188 15.07 -9.48 -5.69
C GLU A 188 15.62 -8.06 -5.89
N ALA A 189 14.80 -7.14 -6.39
CA ALA A 189 15.18 -5.73 -6.53
C ALA A 189 15.52 -5.07 -5.18
N TYR A 190 14.78 -5.39 -4.12
CA TYR A 190 15.08 -4.94 -2.77
C TYR A 190 16.44 -5.46 -2.28
N LEU A 191 16.70 -6.77 -2.43
CA LEU A 191 17.96 -7.37 -2.02
C LEU A 191 19.15 -6.80 -2.79
N GLN A 192 19.03 -6.65 -4.12
CA GLN A 192 20.06 -6.03 -4.97
C GLN A 192 20.35 -4.58 -4.57
N GLY A 193 19.30 -3.80 -4.27
CA GLY A 193 19.46 -2.43 -3.77
C GLY A 193 20.22 -2.38 -2.44
N LEU A 194 19.90 -3.27 -1.50
CA LEU A 194 20.63 -3.38 -0.23
C LEU A 194 22.09 -3.82 -0.44
N GLU A 195 22.35 -4.77 -1.33
CA GLU A 195 23.71 -5.23 -1.67
C GLU A 195 24.53 -4.08 -2.29
N ALA A 196 23.95 -3.33 -3.22
CA ALA A 196 24.60 -2.18 -3.83
C ALA A 196 24.92 -1.09 -2.79
N ARG A 197 24.02 -0.87 -1.82
CA ARG A 197 24.25 0.05 -0.70
C ARG A 197 25.33 -0.47 0.24
N ALA A 198 25.28 -1.75 0.56
CA ALA A 198 26.28 -2.43 1.38
C ALA A 198 27.68 -2.33 0.78
N ALA A 199 27.82 -2.53 -0.53
CA ALA A 199 29.08 -2.44 -1.25
C ALA A 199 29.73 -1.05 -1.15
N ARG A 200 28.92 0.02 -1.00
CA ARG A 200 29.38 1.40 -0.77
C ARG A 200 29.67 1.71 0.70
N GLY A 201 29.56 0.73 1.61
CA GLY A 201 29.76 0.95 3.04
C GLY A 201 28.67 1.78 3.73
N ALA A 202 27.52 2.00 3.08
CA ALA A 202 26.44 2.82 3.60
C ALA A 202 25.56 2.03 4.59
N ASP A 203 24.92 2.74 5.52
CA ASP A 203 24.05 2.15 6.54
C ASP A 203 22.79 1.51 5.93
N LEU A 204 22.55 0.24 6.24
CA LEU A 204 21.36 -0.50 5.83
C LEU A 204 20.19 -0.30 6.79
N ALA A 205 20.46 0.04 8.04
CA ALA A 205 19.46 0.13 9.09
C ALA A 205 18.47 1.30 8.89
N ALA A 206 18.81 2.29 8.07
CA ALA A 206 17.94 3.42 7.74
C ALA A 206 16.89 3.08 6.66
N VAL A 207 17.07 2.01 5.88
CA VAL A 207 16.21 1.68 4.74
C VAL A 207 15.11 0.71 5.15
N ARG A 208 13.90 1.01 4.75
CA ARG A 208 12.72 0.16 4.96
C ARG A 208 12.02 -0.09 3.63
N SER A 209 11.30 -1.20 3.55
CA SER A 209 10.44 -1.47 2.40
C SER A 209 9.22 -2.27 2.79
N VAL A 210 8.13 -2.02 2.08
CA VAL A 210 6.92 -2.85 2.07
C VAL A 210 6.53 -3.17 0.64
N ALA A 211 5.97 -4.35 0.43
CA ALA A 211 5.51 -4.82 -0.88
C ALA A 211 3.99 -4.93 -0.88
N SER A 212 3.32 -3.97 -1.50
CA SER A 212 1.85 -3.91 -1.57
C SER A 212 1.31 -4.93 -2.56
N PHE A 213 0.97 -6.09 -2.03
CA PHE A 213 0.36 -7.21 -2.74
C PHE A 213 -1.16 -7.04 -2.75
N PHE A 214 -1.74 -6.93 -3.94
CA PHE A 214 -3.16 -6.63 -4.11
C PHE A 214 -4.02 -7.88 -4.01
N VAL A 215 -5.10 -7.81 -3.23
CA VAL A 215 -5.88 -8.98 -2.84
C VAL A 215 -7.23 -9.02 -3.55
N SER A 216 -8.20 -8.17 -3.19
CA SER A 216 -9.58 -8.32 -3.68
C SER A 216 -9.75 -8.19 -5.19
N ARG A 217 -8.87 -7.45 -5.86
CA ARG A 217 -8.92 -7.32 -7.33
C ARG A 217 -8.63 -8.65 -8.03
N VAL A 218 -7.79 -9.51 -7.42
CA VAL A 218 -7.49 -10.84 -7.97
C VAL A 218 -8.75 -11.70 -7.97
N ASP A 219 -9.47 -11.79 -6.85
CA ASP A 219 -10.73 -12.52 -6.81
C ASP A 219 -11.76 -11.92 -7.77
N THR A 220 -11.85 -10.59 -7.86
CA THR A 220 -12.79 -9.94 -8.81
C THR A 220 -12.53 -10.36 -10.26
N GLU A 221 -11.28 -10.39 -10.71
CA GLU A 221 -10.92 -10.76 -12.06
C GLU A 221 -11.07 -12.28 -12.30
N VAL A 222 -10.63 -13.10 -11.34
CA VAL A 222 -10.72 -14.55 -11.44
C VAL A 222 -12.18 -15.00 -11.41
N ASP A 223 -13.00 -14.48 -10.52
CA ASP A 223 -14.43 -14.81 -10.42
C ASP A 223 -15.16 -14.48 -11.73
N LYS A 224 -14.86 -13.31 -12.30
CA LYS A 224 -15.38 -12.92 -13.62
C LYS A 224 -15.01 -13.93 -14.74
N ARG A 225 -13.76 -14.41 -14.75
CA ARG A 225 -13.30 -15.42 -15.74
C ARG A 225 -13.97 -16.76 -15.50
N LEU A 226 -14.10 -17.21 -14.26
CA LEU A 226 -14.80 -18.44 -13.88
C LEU A 226 -16.28 -18.41 -14.30
N GLU A 227 -16.96 -17.29 -14.15
CA GLU A 227 -18.34 -17.10 -14.58
C GLU A 227 -18.52 -17.20 -16.12
N HIS A 228 -17.48 -16.87 -16.88
CA HIS A 228 -17.49 -16.92 -18.34
C HIS A 228 -16.90 -18.21 -18.93
N SER A 229 -16.35 -19.11 -18.10
CA SER A 229 -15.68 -20.33 -18.58
C SER A 229 -16.62 -21.37 -19.19
N GLY A 230 -17.90 -21.34 -18.85
CA GLY A 230 -18.90 -22.35 -19.28
C GLY A 230 -18.75 -23.69 -18.53
N ASP A 231 -17.80 -23.86 -17.66
CA ASP A 231 -17.64 -25.05 -16.83
C ASP A 231 -18.59 -24.99 -15.62
N PRO A 232 -19.49 -25.97 -15.45
CA PRO A 232 -20.44 -25.98 -14.34
C PRO A 232 -19.79 -26.09 -12.95
N GLU A 233 -18.55 -26.59 -12.84
CA GLU A 233 -17.80 -26.71 -11.58
C GLU A 233 -17.01 -25.44 -11.25
N ALA A 234 -16.74 -24.59 -12.23
CA ALA A 234 -15.93 -23.37 -12.07
C ALA A 234 -16.46 -22.40 -10.98
N PRO A 235 -17.79 -22.20 -10.83
CA PRO A 235 -18.32 -21.31 -9.78
C PRO A 235 -17.93 -21.70 -8.35
N ALA A 236 -17.61 -22.98 -8.08
CA ALA A 236 -17.17 -23.46 -6.77
C ALA A 236 -15.76 -22.95 -6.38
N LEU A 237 -14.97 -22.46 -7.37
CA LEU A 237 -13.63 -21.93 -7.18
C LEU A 237 -13.62 -20.42 -6.86
N ARG A 238 -14.76 -19.74 -6.99
CA ARG A 238 -14.86 -18.30 -6.75
C ARG A 238 -14.45 -17.89 -5.35
N GLY A 239 -13.77 -16.74 -5.26
CA GLY A 239 -13.30 -16.17 -4.00
C GLY A 239 -12.15 -16.93 -3.35
N ARG A 240 -11.50 -17.87 -4.05
CA ARG A 240 -10.41 -18.68 -3.49
C ARG A 240 -9.02 -18.24 -3.94
N ALA A 241 -8.93 -17.58 -5.09
CA ALA A 241 -7.67 -17.25 -5.75
C ALA A 241 -6.80 -16.27 -4.94
N ALA A 242 -7.38 -15.16 -4.51
CA ALA A 242 -6.65 -14.08 -3.86
C ALA A 242 -6.02 -14.50 -2.53
N ILE A 243 -6.77 -15.21 -1.69
CA ILE A 243 -6.27 -15.70 -0.40
C ILE A 243 -5.18 -16.77 -0.61
N ALA A 244 -5.39 -17.69 -1.56
CA ALA A 244 -4.39 -18.71 -1.88
C ALA A 244 -3.09 -18.08 -2.37
N GLN A 245 -3.18 -17.13 -3.31
CA GLN A 245 -2.02 -16.43 -3.83
C GLN A 245 -1.29 -15.60 -2.74
N ALA A 246 -2.01 -14.89 -1.88
CA ALA A 246 -1.41 -14.13 -0.78
C ALA A 246 -0.69 -15.03 0.24
N ARG A 247 -1.23 -16.21 0.53
CA ARG A 247 -0.56 -17.22 1.39
C ARG A 247 0.73 -17.75 0.77
N LEU A 248 0.74 -17.99 -0.54
CA LEU A 248 1.96 -18.37 -1.25
C LEU A 248 2.98 -17.23 -1.30
N ALA A 249 2.52 -15.99 -1.48
CA ALA A 249 3.39 -14.81 -1.38
C ALA A 249 4.02 -14.71 0.03
N TYR A 250 3.27 -14.97 1.09
CA TYR A 250 3.82 -15.00 2.44
C TYR A 250 4.88 -16.09 2.62
N ARG A 251 4.69 -17.26 2.02
CA ARG A 251 5.71 -18.33 2.03
C ARG A 251 6.97 -17.90 1.28
N ILE A 252 6.83 -17.30 0.09
CA ILE A 252 7.97 -16.74 -0.64
C ILE A 252 8.71 -15.72 0.23
N PHE A 253 8.00 -14.84 0.93
CA PHE A 253 8.60 -13.91 1.88
C PHE A 253 9.44 -14.65 2.93
N GLN A 254 8.89 -15.65 3.58
CA GLN A 254 9.60 -16.43 4.60
C GLN A 254 10.87 -17.10 4.02
N ASP A 255 10.76 -17.71 2.84
CA ASP A 255 11.87 -18.42 2.20
C ASP A 255 12.98 -17.46 1.73
N ARG A 256 12.63 -16.27 1.23
CA ARG A 256 13.60 -15.31 0.65
C ARG A 256 14.34 -14.49 1.71
N PHE A 257 13.76 -14.29 2.89
CA PHE A 257 14.40 -13.59 4.01
C PHE A 257 15.03 -14.56 5.02
N THR A 258 15.65 -15.62 4.50
CA THR A 258 16.46 -16.63 5.22
C THR A 258 17.73 -16.96 4.45
N GLY A 259 18.62 -17.72 5.07
CA GLY A 259 19.88 -18.21 4.46
C GLY A 259 20.97 -17.15 4.36
N THR A 260 22.15 -17.57 3.93
CA THR A 260 23.42 -16.83 4.03
C THR A 260 23.38 -15.44 3.38
N ARG A 261 22.70 -15.31 2.23
CA ARG A 261 22.56 -14.01 1.52
C ARG A 261 21.86 -12.99 2.40
N TRP A 262 20.70 -13.37 2.93
CA TRP A 262 19.93 -12.49 3.81
C TRP A 262 20.63 -12.23 5.14
N GLU A 263 21.15 -13.27 5.78
CA GLU A 263 21.85 -13.17 7.07
C GLU A 263 23.04 -12.20 7.00
N THR A 264 23.76 -12.16 5.88
CA THR A 264 24.85 -11.20 5.64
C THR A 264 24.35 -9.75 5.63
N LEU A 265 23.21 -9.49 5.01
CA LEU A 265 22.60 -8.15 4.99
C LEU A 265 22.00 -7.79 6.36
N ALA A 266 21.31 -8.74 6.99
CA ALA A 266 20.71 -8.56 8.31
C ALA A 266 21.75 -8.25 9.40
N ALA A 267 22.91 -8.92 9.37
CA ALA A 267 24.04 -8.64 10.27
C ALA A 267 24.59 -7.22 10.13
N ARG A 268 24.31 -6.55 9.00
CA ARG A 268 24.64 -5.14 8.73
C ARG A 268 23.47 -4.18 8.98
N GLY A 269 22.41 -4.65 9.64
CA GLY A 269 21.26 -3.85 10.03
C GLY A 269 20.09 -3.82 9.04
N ALA A 270 20.17 -4.55 7.91
CA ALA A 270 19.04 -4.64 6.98
C ALA A 270 17.78 -5.20 7.66
N ARG A 271 16.62 -4.74 7.24
CA ARG A 271 15.31 -5.21 7.69
C ARG A 271 14.58 -5.89 6.54
N VAL A 272 13.72 -6.84 6.86
CA VAL A 272 12.91 -7.54 5.85
C VAL A 272 11.99 -6.55 5.11
N GLN A 273 11.72 -6.83 3.84
CA GLN A 273 10.64 -6.16 3.10
C GLN A 273 9.33 -6.84 3.46
N ARG A 274 8.52 -6.21 4.31
CA ARG A 274 7.27 -6.83 4.76
C ARG A 274 6.23 -6.89 3.64
N PRO A 275 5.53 -8.02 3.44
CA PRO A 275 4.33 -8.02 2.61
C PRO A 275 3.29 -7.09 3.22
N LEU A 276 2.67 -6.29 2.34
CA LEU A 276 1.56 -5.41 2.68
C LEU A 276 0.35 -5.84 1.86
N TRP A 277 -0.68 -6.31 2.55
CA TRP A 277 -1.94 -6.67 1.92
C TRP A 277 -2.70 -5.40 1.56
N ALA A 278 -2.87 -5.15 0.26
CA ALA A 278 -3.53 -3.98 -0.29
C ALA A 278 -4.84 -4.35 -0.99
N SER A 279 -5.76 -3.39 -1.09
CA SER A 279 -7.11 -3.64 -1.65
C SER A 279 -7.83 -4.76 -0.90
N THR A 280 -7.94 -4.63 0.43
CA THR A 280 -8.48 -5.66 1.31
C THR A 280 -9.95 -5.47 1.66
N SER A 281 -10.61 -4.44 1.12
CA SER A 281 -12.07 -4.35 1.18
C SER A 281 -12.72 -5.35 0.24
N THR A 282 -13.74 -6.04 0.73
CA THR A 282 -14.54 -6.98 -0.06
C THR A 282 -15.37 -6.23 -1.10
N LYS A 283 -15.36 -6.70 -2.35
CA LYS A 283 -16.08 -6.08 -3.48
C LYS A 283 -17.36 -6.82 -3.82
N ASN A 284 -17.35 -8.15 -3.68
CA ASN A 284 -18.52 -8.99 -3.87
C ASN A 284 -19.36 -8.99 -2.59
N PRO A 285 -20.65 -8.60 -2.63
CA PRO A 285 -21.51 -8.56 -1.46
C PRO A 285 -21.80 -9.94 -0.85
N ASP A 286 -21.58 -11.02 -1.58
CA ASP A 286 -21.76 -12.39 -1.10
C ASP A 286 -20.60 -12.84 -0.19
N TYR A 287 -19.49 -12.09 -0.13
CA TYR A 287 -18.35 -12.42 0.70
C TYR A 287 -18.39 -11.62 2.01
N PRO A 288 -17.96 -12.23 3.13
CA PRO A 288 -17.81 -11.50 4.39
C PRO A 288 -16.96 -10.24 4.22
N ASP A 289 -17.37 -9.12 4.80
CA ASP A 289 -16.72 -7.81 4.66
C ASP A 289 -15.31 -7.73 5.30
N THR A 290 -15.00 -8.63 6.26
CA THR A 290 -13.66 -8.79 6.86
C THR A 290 -12.82 -9.90 6.22
N ARG A 291 -13.30 -10.54 5.14
CA ARG A 291 -12.69 -11.73 4.53
C ARG A 291 -11.19 -11.63 4.32
N TYR A 292 -10.73 -10.55 3.71
CA TYR A 292 -9.31 -10.35 3.34
C TYR A 292 -8.46 -9.81 4.52
N VAL A 293 -9.07 -9.52 5.64
CA VAL A 293 -8.35 -9.27 6.89
C VAL A 293 -8.21 -10.57 7.67
N ASP A 294 -9.32 -11.20 8.02
CA ASP A 294 -9.37 -12.40 8.84
C ASP A 294 -8.56 -13.58 8.27
N SER A 295 -8.50 -13.70 6.94
CA SER A 295 -7.80 -14.80 6.25
C SER A 295 -6.30 -14.59 6.06
N LEU A 296 -5.76 -13.38 6.32
CA LEU A 296 -4.38 -13.00 6.02
C LEU A 296 -3.62 -12.45 7.24
N ILE A 297 -4.03 -12.84 8.44
CA ILE A 297 -3.38 -12.43 9.69
C ILE A 297 -2.11 -13.25 9.91
N GLY A 298 -0.97 -12.56 10.08
CA GLY A 298 0.28 -13.20 10.45
C GLY A 298 1.41 -12.21 10.72
N PRO A 299 2.48 -12.67 11.38
CA PRO A 299 3.59 -11.82 11.78
C PRO A 299 4.36 -11.24 10.59
N ASP A 300 5.03 -10.13 10.84
CA ASP A 300 5.84 -9.40 9.86
C ASP A 300 5.07 -8.98 8.60
N THR A 301 3.74 -8.80 8.71
CA THR A 301 2.90 -8.32 7.62
C THR A 301 2.26 -6.97 7.96
N VAL A 302 1.79 -6.30 6.93
CA VAL A 302 0.98 -5.08 7.03
C VAL A 302 -0.34 -5.34 6.33
N ASN A 303 -1.44 -4.78 6.81
CA ASN A 303 -2.71 -4.73 6.11
C ASN A 303 -3.18 -3.28 6.04
N THR A 304 -3.36 -2.73 4.83
CA THR A 304 -3.86 -1.37 4.68
C THR A 304 -5.36 -1.40 4.41
N LEU A 305 -6.10 -0.77 5.30
CA LEU A 305 -7.53 -0.94 5.47
C LEU A 305 -8.28 0.37 5.16
N PRO A 306 -9.29 0.35 4.29
CA PRO A 306 -10.27 1.44 4.23
C PRO A 306 -11.07 1.53 5.53
N GLU A 307 -11.59 2.72 5.84
CA GLU A 307 -12.34 2.99 7.08
C GLU A 307 -13.50 2.02 7.34
N ALA A 308 -14.27 1.70 6.29
CA ALA A 308 -15.37 0.76 6.41
C ALA A 308 -14.88 -0.64 6.84
N THR A 309 -13.73 -1.07 6.32
CA THR A 309 -13.10 -2.35 6.70
C THR A 309 -12.54 -2.29 8.11
N ILE A 310 -11.98 -1.15 8.54
CA ILE A 310 -11.56 -0.93 9.94
C ILE A 310 -12.75 -1.07 10.88
N THR A 311 -13.87 -0.42 10.55
CA THR A 311 -15.09 -0.46 11.35
C THR A 311 -15.63 -1.89 11.46
N ALA A 312 -15.73 -2.62 10.35
CA ALA A 312 -16.19 -3.99 10.33
C ALA A 312 -15.26 -4.92 11.15
N PHE A 313 -13.95 -4.76 11.00
CA PHE A 313 -12.98 -5.56 11.73
C PHE A 313 -13.02 -5.27 13.24
N GLU A 314 -13.17 -4.02 13.67
CA GLU A 314 -13.33 -3.66 15.09
C GLU A 314 -14.64 -4.21 15.67
N ASP A 315 -15.71 -4.32 14.89
CA ASP A 315 -17.00 -4.85 15.34
C ASP A 315 -17.00 -6.38 15.46
N HIS A 316 -16.64 -7.09 14.39
CA HIS A 316 -16.80 -8.55 14.32
C HIS A 316 -15.62 -9.32 13.72
N GLY A 317 -14.49 -8.68 13.40
CA GLY A 317 -13.31 -9.34 12.84
C GLY A 317 -12.72 -10.42 13.76
N THR A 318 -12.09 -11.42 13.16
CA THR A 318 -11.49 -12.56 13.85
C THR A 318 -10.00 -12.34 14.07
N LEU A 319 -9.52 -12.45 15.32
CA LEU A 319 -8.12 -12.28 15.71
C LEU A 319 -7.39 -13.63 15.82
N THR A 320 -7.32 -14.37 14.71
CA THR A 320 -6.63 -15.65 14.68
C THR A 320 -5.57 -15.66 13.59
N ARG A 321 -4.37 -16.11 13.91
CA ARG A 321 -3.34 -16.34 12.89
C ARG A 321 -3.88 -17.27 11.80
N SER A 322 -3.87 -16.83 10.55
CA SER A 322 -4.57 -17.50 9.45
C SER A 322 -3.73 -17.64 8.19
N ILE A 323 -2.68 -16.81 8.04
CA ILE A 323 -1.92 -16.72 6.80
C ILE A 323 -1.17 -18.02 6.45
N ASP A 324 -0.68 -18.75 7.43
CA ASP A 324 0.16 -19.93 7.28
C ASP A 324 -0.41 -21.21 7.94
N THR A 325 -1.67 -21.17 8.37
CA THR A 325 -2.30 -22.32 9.06
C THR A 325 -2.70 -23.47 8.13
N VAL A 326 -2.77 -23.24 6.81
CA VAL A 326 -3.10 -24.26 5.80
C VAL A 326 -2.19 -24.12 4.55
N PRO A 327 -0.88 -24.41 4.66
CA PRO A 327 0.05 -24.20 3.55
C PRO A 327 -0.24 -25.05 2.32
N ALA A 328 -0.58 -26.33 2.52
CA ALA A 328 -0.79 -27.28 1.42
C ALA A 328 -2.02 -26.99 0.55
N GLY A 329 -3.04 -26.35 1.12
CA GLY A 329 -4.27 -26.03 0.38
C GLY A 329 -4.16 -24.88 -0.61
N ALA A 330 -3.21 -23.94 -0.41
CA ALA A 330 -3.07 -22.78 -1.27
C ALA A 330 -2.54 -23.13 -2.67
N ALA A 331 -1.54 -24.00 -2.77
CA ALA A 331 -1.05 -24.48 -4.07
C ALA A 331 -2.11 -25.28 -4.82
N ALA A 332 -2.81 -26.18 -4.12
CA ALA A 332 -3.89 -26.96 -4.71
C ALA A 332 -5.02 -26.08 -5.29
N VAL A 333 -5.34 -24.95 -4.65
CA VAL A 333 -6.30 -23.99 -5.21
C VAL A 333 -5.82 -23.41 -6.53
N LEU A 334 -4.53 -23.06 -6.67
CA LEU A 334 -4.00 -22.56 -7.95
C LEU A 334 -3.98 -23.65 -9.02
N ASP A 335 -3.69 -24.92 -8.64
CA ASP A 335 -3.77 -26.06 -9.55
C ASP A 335 -5.22 -26.30 -10.04
N GLU A 336 -6.22 -26.22 -9.14
CA GLU A 336 -7.64 -26.31 -9.46
C GLU A 336 -8.07 -25.18 -10.43
N LEU A 337 -7.60 -23.94 -10.18
CA LEU A 337 -7.88 -22.80 -11.07
C LEU A 337 -7.23 -23.00 -12.44
N ALA A 338 -5.99 -23.49 -12.50
CA ALA A 338 -5.32 -23.81 -13.76
C ALA A 338 -6.05 -24.89 -14.54
N ALA A 339 -6.53 -25.94 -13.87
CA ALA A 339 -7.36 -26.98 -14.47
C ALA A 339 -8.70 -26.44 -15.03
N ALA A 340 -9.26 -25.41 -14.40
CA ALA A 340 -10.45 -24.68 -14.88
C ALA A 340 -10.12 -23.63 -15.98
N GLY A 341 -8.87 -23.60 -16.47
CA GLY A 341 -8.45 -22.71 -17.55
C GLY A 341 -8.08 -21.29 -17.12
N ILE A 342 -7.87 -21.03 -15.83
CA ILE A 342 -7.43 -19.73 -15.29
C ILE A 342 -5.90 -19.66 -15.28
N ASP A 343 -5.33 -18.85 -16.16
CA ASP A 343 -3.91 -18.49 -16.15
C ASP A 343 -3.68 -17.32 -15.17
N MET A 344 -3.09 -17.60 -14.00
CA MET A 344 -2.83 -16.61 -12.96
C MET A 344 -1.77 -15.58 -13.36
N ASP A 345 -0.86 -15.91 -14.27
CA ASP A 345 0.12 -14.95 -14.80
C ASP A 345 -0.56 -13.96 -15.76
N ASP A 346 -1.52 -14.42 -16.54
CA ASP A 346 -2.34 -13.55 -17.37
C ASP A 346 -3.28 -12.66 -16.54
N VAL A 347 -3.86 -13.20 -15.47
CA VAL A 347 -4.63 -12.41 -14.49
C VAL A 347 -3.72 -11.29 -13.91
N GLY A 348 -2.50 -11.63 -13.51
CA GLY A 348 -1.54 -10.67 -12.96
C GLY A 348 -1.20 -9.55 -13.95
N ARG A 349 -0.89 -9.89 -15.21
CA ARG A 349 -0.62 -8.90 -16.28
C ARG A 349 -1.81 -7.99 -16.53
N THR A 350 -2.99 -8.59 -16.67
CA THR A 350 -4.24 -7.84 -16.89
C THR A 350 -4.50 -6.84 -15.78
N LEU A 351 -4.33 -7.24 -14.53
CA LEU A 351 -4.55 -6.38 -13.37
C LEU A 351 -3.47 -5.29 -13.21
N GLU A 352 -2.21 -5.58 -13.58
CA GLU A 352 -1.14 -4.58 -13.62
C GLU A 352 -1.49 -3.47 -14.63
N ASP A 353 -1.86 -3.84 -15.86
CA ASP A 353 -2.24 -2.88 -16.90
C ASP A 353 -3.48 -2.07 -16.51
N GLN A 354 -4.51 -2.72 -15.99
CA GLN A 354 -5.71 -2.04 -15.48
C GLN A 354 -5.40 -1.12 -14.30
N GLY A 355 -4.50 -1.53 -13.41
CA GLY A 355 -4.09 -0.74 -12.24
C GLY A 355 -3.35 0.53 -12.65
N VAL A 356 -2.38 0.43 -13.56
CA VAL A 356 -1.66 1.57 -14.10
C VAL A 356 -2.61 2.52 -14.84
N ALA A 357 -3.48 1.98 -15.71
CA ALA A 357 -4.45 2.79 -16.46
C ALA A 357 -5.44 3.52 -15.52
N ALA A 358 -5.93 2.84 -14.49
CA ALA A 358 -6.87 3.45 -13.53
C ALA A 358 -6.22 4.58 -12.71
N PHE A 359 -4.97 4.43 -12.30
CA PHE A 359 -4.24 5.49 -11.59
C PHE A 359 -3.94 6.68 -12.50
N HIS A 360 -3.54 6.40 -13.75
CA HIS A 360 -3.34 7.44 -14.76
C HIS A 360 -4.63 8.24 -15.01
N GLN A 361 -5.76 7.56 -15.22
CA GLN A 361 -7.05 8.23 -15.42
C GLN A 361 -7.44 9.08 -14.21
N SER A 362 -7.34 8.52 -12.99
CA SER A 362 -7.66 9.27 -11.76
C SER A 362 -6.80 10.52 -11.59
N PHE A 363 -5.53 10.47 -11.98
CA PHE A 363 -4.63 11.62 -11.89
C PHE A 363 -4.94 12.67 -12.97
N ALA A 364 -5.24 12.26 -14.20
CA ALA A 364 -5.64 13.14 -15.29
C ALA A 364 -6.97 13.89 -14.97
N ASP A 365 -7.94 13.17 -14.39
CA ASP A 365 -9.20 13.74 -13.94
C ASP A 365 -8.96 14.79 -12.84
N LEU A 366 -8.14 14.47 -11.84
CA LEU A 366 -7.73 15.39 -10.79
C LEU A 366 -7.12 16.68 -11.35
N LEU A 367 -6.14 16.56 -12.25
CA LEU A 367 -5.50 17.74 -12.85
C LEU A 367 -6.49 18.58 -13.64
N THR A 368 -7.50 17.95 -14.26
CA THR A 368 -8.56 18.63 -14.97
C THR A 368 -9.45 19.44 -14.00
N GLU A 369 -9.85 18.84 -12.88
CA GLU A 369 -10.62 19.50 -11.83
C GLU A 369 -9.84 20.66 -11.19
N LEU A 370 -8.55 20.45 -10.92
CA LEU A 370 -7.69 21.51 -10.38
C LEU A 370 -7.49 22.67 -11.36
N ARG A 371 -7.40 22.42 -12.68
CA ARG A 371 -7.36 23.49 -13.70
C ARG A 371 -8.66 24.31 -13.71
N ALA A 372 -9.81 23.65 -13.64
CA ALA A 372 -11.11 24.34 -13.53
C ALA A 372 -11.19 25.18 -12.25
N LYS A 373 -10.72 24.65 -11.13
CA LYS A 373 -10.66 25.37 -9.84
C LYS A 373 -9.71 26.58 -9.89
N ALA A 374 -8.55 26.45 -10.53
CA ALA A 374 -7.60 27.55 -10.71
C ALA A 374 -8.23 28.71 -11.52
N HIS A 375 -8.97 28.39 -12.59
CA HIS A 375 -9.69 29.40 -13.38
C HIS A 375 -10.75 30.14 -12.55
N GLN A 376 -11.50 29.44 -11.71
CA GLN A 376 -12.50 30.06 -10.83
C GLN A 376 -11.87 30.99 -9.78
N LEU A 377 -10.72 30.59 -9.23
CA LEU A 377 -9.99 31.40 -8.24
C LEU A 377 -9.35 32.65 -8.85
N ALA A 378 -8.92 32.59 -10.12
CA ALA A 378 -8.35 33.73 -10.84
C ALA A 378 -9.40 34.79 -11.23
N GLN A 379 -10.70 34.48 -11.16
CA GLN A 379 -11.82 35.40 -11.47
C GLN A 379 -12.38 36.10 -10.22
N ARG A 380 -11.95 35.72 -9.04
CA ARG A 380 -12.30 36.30 -7.75
C ARG A 380 -11.28 37.34 -7.28
#